data_a0cdaf043c342b43662a869b00b34c46
#
_entry.id   a0cdaf043c342b43662a869b00b34c46
#
_cell.length_a   1.000
_cell.length_b   1.000
_cell.length_c   1.000
_cell.angle_alpha   90.00
_cell.angle_beta   90.00
_cell.angle_gamma   90.00
#
_symmetry.space_group_name_H-M   'P 1'
#
loop_
_entity.id
_entity.type
_entity.pdbx_description
1 polymer ?
#
loop_
_entity_poly.entity_id
_entity_poly.type
_entity_poly.pdbx_seq_one_letter_code
_entity_poly.pdbx_strand_id
1 'polypeptide(L)'
;MVETNDRKLPVGIQSFEEIRKQGCLYVDKTDIIWQLANRGKKYNYLSRPRRFGKSVLVDTLESYFLGKKELFEGLKIMQLETEWVKRPVIRLDMSQAGAEPESVRSYLDDAFHTLETEYEVVVRQDSSFAVRFKNIIEAAYNKTGLQVAILIDEYDSPLQHSWKTPHHEACTSIYREVFAVLKSQDKYEKFVFITGITKFTQISLFSVLNNLSNISFEPEYAAICGITKEEVLMDFKPEINRLAEYEGWTFDEAVAQLTAYYDGYHFSRRNMVDVFNPFSLINALADSDLKNYWASSGATSMLPKFVDDMELKLDNFDPCTILRQTIETSDVTGGGAELFLYQSGYLTIKGYQMGVYILGFPNNEVKQALYETVLPALTLRSNGDIQSTQSSLFLSLQLGNLSEAMKCLKALIADVPYSNKKLASMDMEERYRLIMSTIFNAIGCRVEVEKMIATGRIDMVVETINFVYVLELKLSNNGGIDAATEQMRVKQYAEPFKADKRKVIALAIELDDKGKGLVDWKEV
;
A
#
# COMPACT_ATOMS: atom_id res chain seq x y z
N MET A 1 -21.89 -32.31 -13.51
CA MET A 1 -21.96 -31.01 -14.21
C MET A 1 -21.74 -29.98 -13.12
N VAL A 2 -20.53 -29.42 -13.05
CA VAL A 2 -20.24 -28.27 -12.18
C VAL A 2 -21.02 -27.11 -12.79
N GLU A 3 -21.98 -26.55 -12.07
CA GLU A 3 -22.56 -25.27 -12.45
C GLU A 3 -21.40 -24.26 -12.46
N THR A 4 -20.89 -23.96 -13.64
CA THR A 4 -20.04 -22.79 -13.88
C THR A 4 -20.94 -21.60 -13.73
N ASN A 5 -21.10 -21.15 -12.48
CA ASN A 5 -21.67 -19.86 -12.19
C ASN A 5 -20.63 -18.85 -12.67
N ASP A 6 -20.76 -18.43 -13.93
CA ASP A 6 -19.81 -17.59 -14.68
C ASP A 6 -19.95 -16.14 -14.20
N ARG A 7 -19.82 -15.99 -12.85
CA ARG A 7 -19.91 -14.72 -12.15
C ARG A 7 -18.70 -13.88 -12.49
N LYS A 8 -18.94 -12.68 -13.02
CA LYS A 8 -17.86 -11.76 -13.40
C LYS A 8 -17.22 -11.12 -12.18
N LEU A 9 -15.89 -11.12 -12.12
CA LEU A 9 -15.13 -10.32 -11.19
C LEU A 9 -14.94 -8.90 -11.73
N PRO A 10 -14.99 -7.85 -10.88
CA PRO A 10 -14.89 -6.44 -11.30
C PRO A 10 -13.44 -6.01 -11.57
N VAL A 11 -12.70 -6.75 -12.39
CA VAL A 11 -11.32 -6.43 -12.73
C VAL A 11 -11.24 -5.09 -13.46
N GLY A 12 -10.55 -4.11 -12.87
CA GLY A 12 -10.36 -2.78 -13.45
C GLY A 12 -11.58 -1.86 -13.39
N ILE A 13 -12.71 -2.31 -12.84
CA ILE A 13 -13.94 -1.51 -12.73
C ILE A 13 -13.94 -0.77 -11.38
N GLN A 14 -14.09 0.56 -11.44
CA GLN A 14 -14.15 1.43 -10.25
C GLN A 14 -15.54 2.04 -10.03
N SER A 15 -16.42 1.97 -11.01
CA SER A 15 -17.79 2.46 -10.90
C SER A 15 -18.71 1.43 -10.25
N PHE A 16 -19.31 1.79 -9.12
CA PHE A 16 -20.33 0.98 -8.44
C PHE A 16 -21.54 0.72 -9.36
N GLU A 17 -21.98 1.74 -10.09
CA GLU A 17 -23.08 1.62 -11.05
C GLU A 17 -22.77 0.58 -12.14
N GLU A 18 -21.55 0.60 -12.68
CA GLU A 18 -21.12 -0.36 -13.69
C GLU A 18 -21.00 -1.78 -13.12
N ILE A 19 -20.40 -1.93 -11.93
CA ILE A 19 -20.33 -3.23 -11.21
C ILE A 19 -21.72 -3.84 -11.07
N ARG A 20 -22.71 -3.03 -10.63
CA ARG A 20 -24.08 -3.51 -10.41
C ARG A 20 -24.81 -3.81 -11.71
N LYS A 21 -24.70 -2.95 -12.73
CA LYS A 21 -25.36 -3.15 -14.03
C LYS A 21 -24.81 -4.33 -14.81
N GLN A 22 -23.51 -4.61 -14.70
CA GLN A 22 -22.89 -5.77 -15.36
C GLN A 22 -23.08 -7.08 -14.60
N GLY A 23 -23.66 -7.06 -13.39
CA GLY A 23 -23.81 -8.22 -12.53
C GLY A 23 -22.48 -8.77 -12.00
N CYS A 24 -21.46 -7.92 -11.89
CA CYS A 24 -20.19 -8.30 -11.28
C CYS A 24 -20.33 -8.52 -9.78
N LEU A 25 -19.41 -9.29 -9.22
CA LEU A 25 -19.31 -9.44 -7.77
C LEU A 25 -19.06 -8.09 -7.10
N TYR A 26 -19.88 -7.75 -6.13
CA TYR A 26 -19.68 -6.61 -5.25
C TYR A 26 -19.61 -7.10 -3.80
N VAL A 27 -18.47 -6.93 -3.14
CA VAL A 27 -18.33 -7.23 -1.70
C VAL A 27 -19.10 -6.16 -0.93
N ASP A 28 -20.18 -6.57 -0.29
CA ASP A 28 -21.16 -5.65 0.27
C ASP A 28 -20.72 -5.00 1.59
N LYS A 29 -20.36 -3.72 1.51
CA LYS A 29 -20.02 -2.83 2.63
C LYS A 29 -21.10 -1.79 2.91
N THR A 30 -22.28 -1.93 2.30
CA THR A 30 -23.29 -0.87 2.30
C THR A 30 -23.90 -0.60 3.67
N ASP A 31 -23.84 -1.52 4.60
CA ASP A 31 -24.18 -1.31 6.00
C ASP A 31 -23.23 -0.31 6.70
N ILE A 32 -21.94 -0.43 6.49
CA ILE A 32 -20.92 0.50 7.01
C ILE A 32 -21.06 1.86 6.32
N ILE A 33 -21.31 1.87 5.00
CA ILE A 33 -21.52 3.10 4.21
C ILE A 33 -22.75 3.86 4.71
N TRP A 34 -23.86 3.16 4.99
CA TRP A 34 -25.06 3.76 5.55
C TRP A 34 -24.80 4.35 6.94
N GLN A 35 -24.06 3.64 7.81
CA GLN A 35 -23.67 4.15 9.12
C GLN A 35 -22.83 5.42 8.99
N LEU A 36 -21.86 5.46 8.09
CA LEU A 36 -21.02 6.62 7.83
C LEU A 36 -21.85 7.82 7.38
N ALA A 37 -22.78 7.62 6.42
CA ALA A 37 -23.61 8.69 5.87
C ALA A 37 -24.67 9.23 6.83
N ASN A 38 -25.18 8.40 7.76
CA ASN A 38 -26.33 8.73 8.60
C ASN A 38 -26.01 8.89 10.09
N ARG A 39 -25.00 8.20 10.62
CA ARG A 39 -24.59 8.23 12.03
C ARG A 39 -23.20 8.78 12.25
N GLY A 40 -22.41 8.94 11.17
CA GLY A 40 -21.09 9.54 11.18
C GLY A 40 -21.12 11.05 11.42
N LYS A 41 -19.95 11.63 11.48
CA LYS A 41 -19.79 13.10 11.51
C LYS A 41 -20.05 13.67 10.12
N LYS A 42 -20.34 14.97 10.04
CA LYS A 42 -20.59 15.64 8.76
C LYS A 42 -19.36 15.66 7.86
N TYR A 43 -18.19 15.94 8.43
CA TYR A 43 -16.93 16.05 7.71
C TYR A 43 -16.05 14.85 8.02
N ASN A 44 -15.75 14.06 7.01
CA ASN A 44 -15.03 12.80 7.16
C ASN A 44 -13.80 12.75 6.24
N TYR A 45 -12.68 12.32 6.80
CA TYR A 45 -11.47 12.04 6.05
C TYR A 45 -11.09 10.57 6.21
N LEU A 46 -10.87 9.89 5.07
CA LEU A 46 -10.41 8.50 5.02
C LEU A 46 -9.12 8.38 4.22
N SER A 47 -8.06 7.93 4.88
CA SER A 47 -6.84 7.50 4.21
C SER A 47 -6.79 5.98 4.12
N ARG A 48 -6.49 5.47 2.93
CA ARG A 48 -6.20 4.06 2.65
C ARG A 48 -5.13 3.99 1.55
N PRO A 49 -4.31 2.94 1.52
CA PRO A 49 -3.34 2.75 0.46
C PRO A 49 -3.97 2.77 -0.94
N ARG A 50 -3.15 2.86 -1.97
CA ARG A 50 -3.63 2.71 -3.35
C ARG A 50 -4.27 1.34 -3.55
N ARG A 51 -5.27 1.27 -4.44
CA ARG A 51 -5.94 0.01 -4.83
C ARG A 51 -6.79 -0.66 -3.72
N PHE A 52 -7.16 0.09 -2.69
CA PHE A 52 -8.01 -0.40 -1.59
C PHE A 52 -9.52 -0.19 -1.80
N GLY A 53 -9.95 0.25 -2.99
CA GLY A 53 -11.37 0.45 -3.30
C GLY A 53 -11.95 1.79 -2.82
N LYS A 54 -11.12 2.81 -2.56
CA LYS A 54 -11.57 4.16 -2.18
C LYS A 54 -12.52 4.77 -3.21
N SER A 55 -12.18 4.70 -4.49
CA SER A 55 -13.00 5.28 -5.56
C SER A 55 -14.33 4.53 -5.73
N VAL A 56 -14.36 3.21 -5.52
CA VAL A 56 -15.63 2.43 -5.47
C VAL A 56 -16.49 2.88 -4.29
N LEU A 57 -15.88 3.15 -3.11
CA LEU A 57 -16.59 3.70 -1.96
C LEU A 57 -17.18 5.07 -2.25
N VAL A 58 -16.40 5.98 -2.89
CA VAL A 58 -16.89 7.31 -3.30
C VAL A 58 -18.04 7.19 -4.29
N ASP A 59 -17.94 6.31 -5.30
CA ASP A 59 -18.99 6.08 -6.30
C ASP A 59 -20.26 5.45 -5.67
N THR A 60 -20.09 4.58 -4.66
CA THR A 60 -21.22 4.03 -3.90
C THR A 60 -21.91 5.11 -3.06
N LEU A 61 -21.15 6.00 -2.38
CA LEU A 61 -21.70 7.14 -1.65
C LEU A 61 -22.43 8.11 -2.59
N GLU A 62 -21.85 8.41 -3.76
CA GLU A 62 -22.50 9.23 -4.79
C GLU A 62 -23.83 8.63 -5.22
N SER A 63 -23.85 7.34 -5.57
CA SER A 63 -25.08 6.62 -5.97
C SER A 63 -26.12 6.62 -4.86
N TYR A 64 -25.70 6.50 -3.59
CA TYR A 64 -26.58 6.57 -2.43
C TYR A 64 -27.22 7.96 -2.28
N PHE A 65 -26.40 9.03 -2.30
CA PHE A 65 -26.92 10.40 -2.16
C PHE A 65 -27.74 10.86 -3.37
N LEU A 66 -27.49 10.33 -4.55
CA LEU A 66 -28.32 10.53 -5.74
C LEU A 66 -29.66 9.75 -5.69
N GLY A 67 -29.89 8.92 -4.67
CA GLY A 67 -31.11 8.16 -4.46
C GLY A 67 -31.32 7.05 -5.49
N LYS A 68 -30.25 6.48 -6.08
CA LYS A 68 -30.29 5.41 -7.10
C LYS A 68 -30.59 4.05 -6.44
N LYS A 69 -31.76 3.92 -5.82
CA LYS A 69 -32.19 2.75 -5.03
C LYS A 69 -32.00 1.42 -5.77
N GLU A 70 -32.27 1.40 -7.07
CA GLU A 70 -32.20 0.23 -7.93
C GLU A 70 -30.82 -0.42 -7.96
N LEU A 71 -29.74 0.35 -7.77
CA LEU A 71 -28.37 -0.16 -7.73
C LEU A 71 -28.08 -0.94 -6.43
N PHE A 72 -28.86 -0.71 -5.40
CA PHE A 72 -28.65 -1.30 -4.07
C PHE A 72 -29.52 -2.54 -3.81
N GLU A 73 -30.35 -2.93 -4.75
CA GLU A 73 -31.20 -4.12 -4.60
C GLU A 73 -30.39 -5.36 -4.22
N GLY A 74 -30.84 -6.07 -3.19
CA GLY A 74 -30.16 -7.25 -2.64
C GLY A 74 -28.97 -6.96 -1.72
N LEU A 75 -28.60 -5.70 -1.50
CA LEU A 75 -27.52 -5.32 -0.57
C LEU A 75 -28.06 -5.01 0.83
N LYS A 76 -27.17 -5.06 1.85
CA LYS A 76 -27.50 -4.88 3.27
C LYS A 76 -28.20 -3.55 3.57
N ILE A 77 -27.84 -2.48 2.86
CA ILE A 77 -28.41 -1.14 3.02
C ILE A 77 -29.93 -1.11 2.80
N MET A 78 -30.48 -2.02 2.00
CA MET A 78 -31.92 -2.11 1.74
C MET A 78 -32.76 -2.40 2.99
N GLN A 79 -32.12 -2.97 4.03
CA GLN A 79 -32.76 -3.24 5.33
C GLN A 79 -32.62 -2.05 6.29
N LEU A 80 -31.77 -1.08 5.98
CA LEU A 80 -31.43 0.06 6.84
C LEU A 80 -32.02 1.37 6.34
N GLU A 81 -32.03 1.57 5.01
CA GLU A 81 -32.49 2.80 4.38
C GLU A 81 -33.94 2.67 3.89
N THR A 82 -34.77 3.63 4.29
CA THR A 82 -36.19 3.64 3.96
C THR A 82 -36.60 4.82 3.07
N GLU A 83 -35.88 5.93 3.14
CA GLU A 83 -36.34 7.19 2.52
C GLU A 83 -35.76 7.42 1.11
N TRP A 84 -34.53 6.96 0.84
CA TRP A 84 -33.85 7.11 -0.45
C TRP A 84 -33.90 8.53 -1.03
N VAL A 85 -33.55 9.50 -0.20
CA VAL A 85 -33.65 10.93 -0.55
C VAL A 85 -32.63 11.28 -1.64
N LYS A 86 -33.12 11.77 -2.79
CA LYS A 86 -32.28 12.27 -3.88
C LYS A 86 -31.72 13.65 -3.52
N ARG A 87 -30.43 13.73 -3.16
CA ARG A 87 -29.72 14.96 -2.82
C ARG A 87 -28.84 15.44 -3.96
N PRO A 88 -28.52 16.73 -4.04
CA PRO A 88 -27.47 17.21 -4.92
C PRO A 88 -26.10 16.69 -4.43
N VAL A 89 -25.28 16.27 -5.38
CA VAL A 89 -23.93 15.75 -5.13
C VAL A 89 -22.93 16.60 -5.89
N ILE A 90 -21.87 17.04 -5.21
CA ILE A 90 -20.70 17.66 -5.84
C ILE A 90 -19.54 16.67 -5.68
N ARG A 91 -19.05 16.14 -6.80
CA ARG A 91 -17.91 15.22 -6.82
C ARG A 91 -16.70 15.87 -7.51
N LEU A 92 -15.54 15.79 -6.87
CA LEU A 92 -14.25 16.18 -7.42
C LEU A 92 -13.29 14.98 -7.35
N ASP A 93 -12.73 14.60 -8.48
CA ASP A 93 -11.68 13.56 -8.58
C ASP A 93 -10.35 14.24 -8.89
N MET A 94 -9.57 14.48 -7.83
CA MET A 94 -8.32 15.23 -7.94
C MET A 94 -7.18 14.42 -8.60
N SER A 95 -7.38 13.13 -8.89
CA SER A 95 -6.40 12.34 -9.65
C SER A 95 -6.19 12.86 -11.07
N GLN A 96 -7.18 13.56 -11.60
CA GLN A 96 -7.17 14.13 -12.95
C GLN A 96 -6.45 15.50 -13.04
N ALA A 97 -6.12 16.10 -11.89
CA ALA A 97 -5.68 17.50 -11.84
C ALA A 97 -4.20 17.72 -12.20
N GLY A 98 -3.40 16.71 -12.45
CA GLY A 98 -1.98 16.84 -12.81
C GLY A 98 -1.09 17.36 -11.67
N ALA A 99 0.18 17.65 -12.00
CA ALA A 99 1.24 18.02 -11.04
C ALA A 99 1.61 19.52 -11.04
N GLU A 100 1.17 20.24 -12.04
CA GLU A 100 1.50 21.66 -12.26
C GLU A 100 0.33 22.56 -11.85
N PRO A 101 0.56 23.76 -11.32
CA PRO A 101 -0.51 24.66 -10.89
C PRO A 101 -1.51 24.98 -11.99
N GLU A 102 -1.06 25.13 -13.23
CA GLU A 102 -1.90 25.39 -14.40
C GLU A 102 -2.82 24.21 -14.70
N SER A 103 -2.32 22.98 -14.59
CA SER A 103 -3.13 21.76 -14.77
C SER A 103 -4.19 21.62 -13.67
N VAL A 104 -3.84 21.94 -12.41
CA VAL A 104 -4.79 21.95 -11.29
C VAL A 104 -5.88 23.00 -11.52
N ARG A 105 -5.51 24.22 -11.98
CA ARG A 105 -6.47 25.28 -12.32
C ARG A 105 -7.38 24.89 -13.47
N SER A 106 -6.82 24.33 -14.54
CA SER A 106 -7.61 23.86 -15.69
C SER A 106 -8.63 22.82 -15.30
N TYR A 107 -8.22 21.80 -14.52
CA TYR A 107 -9.13 20.78 -14.02
C TYR A 107 -10.27 21.37 -13.18
N LEU A 108 -9.94 22.26 -12.23
CA LEU A 108 -10.95 22.92 -11.39
C LEU A 108 -11.89 23.80 -12.21
N ASP A 109 -11.36 24.49 -13.23
CA ASP A 109 -12.16 25.33 -14.12
C ASP A 109 -13.19 24.49 -14.88
N ASP A 110 -12.78 23.39 -15.49
CA ASP A 110 -13.65 22.46 -16.21
C ASP A 110 -14.69 21.80 -15.29
N ALA A 111 -14.27 21.33 -14.11
CA ALA A 111 -15.15 20.71 -13.13
C ALA A 111 -16.21 21.70 -12.61
N PHE A 112 -15.79 22.93 -12.29
CA PHE A 112 -16.70 23.96 -11.81
C PHE A 112 -17.63 24.45 -12.92
N HIS A 113 -17.15 24.61 -14.14
CA HIS A 113 -17.99 24.98 -15.28
C HIS A 113 -19.12 23.96 -15.52
N THR A 114 -18.80 22.67 -15.39
CA THR A 114 -19.81 21.60 -15.48
C THR A 114 -20.88 21.73 -14.39
N LEU A 115 -20.48 21.92 -13.13
CA LEU A 115 -21.37 22.11 -12.00
C LEU A 115 -22.16 23.41 -12.07
N GLU A 116 -21.54 24.50 -12.52
CA GLU A 116 -22.19 25.80 -12.75
C GLU A 116 -23.30 25.69 -13.79
N THR A 117 -23.06 24.91 -14.84
CA THR A 117 -24.08 24.61 -15.87
C THR A 117 -25.21 23.76 -15.29
N GLU A 118 -24.89 22.73 -14.53
CA GLU A 118 -25.87 21.84 -13.90
C GLU A 118 -26.78 22.58 -12.91
N TYR A 119 -26.20 23.46 -12.07
CA TYR A 119 -26.93 24.21 -11.06
C TYR A 119 -27.35 25.62 -11.49
N GLU A 120 -27.15 26.00 -12.76
CA GLU A 120 -27.58 27.28 -13.34
C GLU A 120 -26.96 28.49 -12.63
N VAL A 121 -25.66 28.38 -12.27
CA VAL A 121 -24.92 29.44 -11.58
C VAL A 121 -24.54 30.56 -12.54
N VAL A 122 -24.89 31.80 -12.23
CA VAL A 122 -24.41 32.96 -12.97
C VAL A 122 -22.99 33.30 -12.53
N VAL A 123 -22.01 32.94 -13.38
CA VAL A 123 -20.60 33.20 -13.13
C VAL A 123 -20.27 34.65 -13.48
N ARG A 124 -19.59 35.37 -12.56
CA ARG A 124 -18.99 36.66 -12.86
C ARG A 124 -17.60 36.44 -13.45
N GLN A 125 -17.27 37.15 -14.53
CA GLN A 125 -15.93 37.18 -15.09
C GLN A 125 -14.93 37.52 -13.97
N ASP A 126 -13.80 36.82 -13.86
CA ASP A 126 -12.76 36.99 -12.84
C ASP A 126 -13.12 36.51 -11.40
N SER A 127 -14.14 35.69 -11.21
CA SER A 127 -14.41 35.08 -9.90
C SER A 127 -13.31 34.07 -9.53
N SER A 128 -12.80 34.14 -8.29
CA SER A 128 -11.87 33.16 -7.77
C SER A 128 -12.52 31.78 -7.61
N PHE A 129 -11.73 30.70 -7.56
CA PHE A 129 -12.25 29.36 -7.35
C PHE A 129 -13.04 29.23 -6.06
N ALA A 130 -12.64 29.91 -4.98
CA ALA A 130 -13.40 29.97 -3.73
C ALA A 130 -14.81 30.53 -3.93
N VAL A 131 -14.94 31.62 -4.66
CA VAL A 131 -16.24 32.26 -4.94
C VAL A 131 -17.10 31.35 -5.82
N ARG A 132 -16.55 30.76 -6.84
CA ARG A 132 -17.23 29.81 -7.74
C ARG A 132 -17.75 28.60 -6.96
N PHE A 133 -16.88 27.95 -6.18
CA PHE A 133 -17.25 26.78 -5.38
C PHE A 133 -18.35 27.09 -4.36
N LYS A 134 -18.24 28.23 -3.64
CA LYS A 134 -19.29 28.74 -2.77
C LYS A 134 -20.63 28.85 -3.51
N ASN A 135 -20.64 29.53 -4.66
CA ASN A 135 -21.86 29.78 -5.44
C ASN A 135 -22.49 28.48 -5.94
N ILE A 136 -21.66 27.50 -6.35
CA ILE A 136 -22.14 26.17 -6.74
C ILE A 136 -22.87 25.47 -5.59
N ILE A 137 -22.27 25.46 -4.39
CA ILE A 137 -22.90 24.83 -3.19
C ILE A 137 -24.23 25.51 -2.85
N GLU A 138 -24.27 26.83 -2.84
CA GLU A 138 -25.49 27.62 -2.56
C GLU A 138 -26.56 27.38 -3.63
N ALA A 139 -26.20 27.37 -4.91
CA ALA A 139 -27.13 27.14 -6.03
C ALA A 139 -27.69 25.71 -6.01
N ALA A 140 -26.87 24.70 -5.74
CA ALA A 140 -27.30 23.32 -5.63
C ALA A 140 -28.35 23.14 -4.50
N TYR A 141 -28.11 23.77 -3.34
CA TYR A 141 -29.07 23.82 -2.25
C TYR A 141 -30.36 24.55 -2.64
N ASN A 142 -30.25 25.74 -3.23
CA ASN A 142 -31.42 26.56 -3.58
C ASN A 142 -32.28 25.88 -4.66
N LYS A 143 -31.66 25.18 -5.62
CA LYS A 143 -32.37 24.47 -6.69
C LYS A 143 -33.15 23.27 -6.17
N THR A 144 -32.63 22.57 -5.16
CA THR A 144 -33.23 21.31 -4.67
C THR A 144 -33.97 21.45 -3.34
N GLY A 145 -33.70 22.48 -2.55
CA GLY A 145 -34.14 22.63 -1.17
C GLY A 145 -33.46 21.66 -0.19
N LEU A 146 -32.46 20.89 -0.64
CA LEU A 146 -31.80 19.85 0.12
C LEU A 146 -30.32 20.14 0.28
N GLN A 147 -29.78 19.84 1.47
CA GLN A 147 -28.35 19.97 1.74
C GLN A 147 -27.53 19.06 0.82
N VAL A 148 -26.37 19.55 0.39
CA VAL A 148 -25.47 18.98 -0.62
C VAL A 148 -24.57 17.91 0.01
N ALA A 149 -24.33 16.80 -0.68
CA ALA A 149 -23.24 15.89 -0.39
C ALA A 149 -22.01 16.27 -1.22
N ILE A 150 -20.85 16.41 -0.59
CA ILE A 150 -19.59 16.79 -1.25
C ILE A 150 -18.61 15.64 -1.10
N LEU A 151 -18.14 15.11 -2.24
CA LEU A 151 -17.26 13.95 -2.32
C LEU A 151 -15.97 14.34 -3.05
N ILE A 152 -14.83 14.23 -2.38
CA ILE A 152 -13.52 14.59 -2.93
C ILE A 152 -12.64 13.34 -2.89
N ASP A 153 -12.38 12.79 -4.07
CA ASP A 153 -11.53 11.61 -4.23
C ASP A 153 -10.09 12.00 -4.57
N GLU A 154 -9.12 11.21 -4.09
CA GLU A 154 -7.69 11.36 -4.29
C GLU A 154 -7.19 12.82 -4.12
N TYR A 155 -7.68 13.49 -3.04
CA TYR A 155 -7.39 14.91 -2.80
C TYR A 155 -5.90 15.24 -2.83
N ASP A 156 -5.05 14.32 -2.44
CA ASP A 156 -3.61 14.51 -2.28
C ASP A 156 -2.79 14.21 -3.55
N SER A 157 -3.44 13.75 -4.64
CA SER A 157 -2.74 13.35 -5.87
C SER A 157 -1.87 14.46 -6.47
N PRO A 158 -2.33 15.69 -6.75
CA PRO A 158 -1.47 16.76 -7.26
C PRO A 158 -0.34 17.16 -6.30
N LEU A 159 -0.57 17.03 -5.02
CA LEU A 159 0.41 17.39 -3.99
C LEU A 159 1.52 16.35 -3.88
N GLN A 160 1.20 15.07 -4.02
CA GLN A 160 2.19 13.99 -4.11
C GLN A 160 3.08 14.16 -5.35
N HIS A 161 2.48 14.47 -6.50
CA HIS A 161 3.21 14.66 -7.75
C HIS A 161 4.08 15.92 -7.75
N SER A 162 3.58 17.03 -7.19
CA SER A 162 4.34 18.29 -7.08
C SER A 162 5.36 18.32 -5.94
N TRP A 163 5.33 17.36 -5.01
CA TRP A 163 6.22 17.33 -3.86
C TRP A 163 7.69 17.35 -4.27
N LYS A 164 8.50 18.21 -3.60
CA LYS A 164 9.90 18.50 -3.94
C LYS A 164 10.10 19.07 -5.36
N THR A 165 9.09 19.70 -5.92
CA THR A 165 9.21 20.50 -7.14
C THR A 165 8.96 21.97 -6.82
N PRO A 166 9.39 22.91 -7.69
CA PRO A 166 9.07 24.34 -7.54
C PRO A 166 7.56 24.65 -7.54
N HIS A 167 6.73 23.74 -8.01
CA HIS A 167 5.28 23.90 -8.16
C HIS A 167 4.49 23.62 -6.88
N HIS A 168 5.10 22.96 -5.87
CA HIS A 168 4.38 22.44 -4.70
C HIS A 168 3.62 23.53 -3.90
N GLU A 169 4.27 24.67 -3.61
CA GLU A 169 3.62 25.75 -2.86
C GLU A 169 2.47 26.39 -3.65
N ALA A 170 2.62 26.55 -4.96
CA ALA A 170 1.55 27.09 -5.81
C ALA A 170 0.34 26.14 -5.87
N CYS A 171 0.56 24.83 -6.02
CA CYS A 171 -0.52 23.83 -5.91
C CYS A 171 -1.20 23.88 -4.54
N THR A 172 -0.42 23.92 -3.46
CA THR A 172 -0.93 24.01 -2.08
C THR A 172 -1.79 25.25 -1.87
N SER A 173 -1.41 26.41 -2.47
CA SER A 173 -2.17 27.65 -2.38
C SER A 173 -3.55 27.53 -3.03
N ILE A 174 -3.65 26.88 -4.20
CA ILE A 174 -4.94 26.62 -4.88
C ILE A 174 -5.86 25.78 -3.98
N TYR A 175 -5.32 24.75 -3.34
CA TYR A 175 -6.07 23.91 -2.41
C TYR A 175 -6.61 24.68 -1.21
N ARG A 176 -5.78 25.55 -0.60
CA ARG A 176 -6.20 26.42 0.50
C ARG A 176 -7.37 27.31 0.09
N GLU A 177 -7.30 27.89 -1.10
CA GLU A 177 -8.35 28.74 -1.64
C GLU A 177 -9.69 27.98 -1.77
N VAL A 178 -9.67 26.82 -2.41
CA VAL A 178 -10.89 26.06 -2.73
C VAL A 178 -11.51 25.44 -1.47
N PHE A 179 -10.71 24.72 -0.68
CA PHE A 179 -11.26 23.92 0.41
C PHE A 179 -11.56 24.73 1.68
N ALA A 180 -11.05 25.96 1.81
CA ALA A 180 -11.48 26.87 2.89
C ALA A 180 -12.98 27.20 2.85
N VAL A 181 -13.59 27.12 1.68
CA VAL A 181 -15.02 27.37 1.48
C VAL A 181 -15.91 26.43 2.29
N LEU A 182 -15.55 25.15 2.40
CA LEU A 182 -16.34 24.12 3.08
C LEU A 182 -16.72 24.52 4.50
N LYS A 183 -15.81 25.13 5.27
CA LYS A 183 -16.11 25.59 6.63
C LYS A 183 -17.19 26.67 6.69
N SER A 184 -17.25 27.54 5.70
CA SER A 184 -18.18 28.67 5.67
C SER A 184 -19.57 28.29 5.12
N GLN A 185 -19.68 27.13 4.46
CA GLN A 185 -20.89 26.64 3.81
C GLN A 185 -21.62 25.55 4.62
N ASP A 186 -21.26 25.33 5.89
CA ASP A 186 -21.80 24.28 6.77
C ASP A 186 -23.33 24.13 6.73
N LYS A 187 -24.08 25.24 6.70
CA LYS A 187 -25.55 25.21 6.67
C LYS A 187 -26.14 24.57 5.40
N TYR A 188 -25.39 24.54 4.30
CA TYR A 188 -25.83 24.01 3.01
C TYR A 188 -25.36 22.57 2.78
N GLU A 189 -24.44 22.07 3.62
CA GLU A 189 -23.82 20.77 3.47
C GLU A 189 -24.49 19.73 4.37
N LYS A 190 -24.79 18.56 3.82
CA LYS A 190 -25.24 17.37 4.54
C LYS A 190 -24.09 16.50 4.98
N PHE A 191 -23.14 16.29 4.07
CA PHE A 191 -22.07 15.33 4.22
C PHE A 191 -20.87 15.75 3.37
N VAL A 192 -19.68 15.69 3.93
CA VAL A 192 -18.43 15.94 3.23
C VAL A 192 -17.51 14.75 3.47
N PHE A 193 -17.06 14.15 2.38
CA PHE A 193 -16.16 12.99 2.40
C PHE A 193 -14.94 13.27 1.55
N ILE A 194 -13.77 13.18 2.17
CA ILE A 194 -12.48 13.43 1.52
C ILE A 194 -11.65 12.16 1.65
N THR A 195 -11.12 11.67 0.54
CA THR A 195 -10.25 10.50 0.56
C THR A 195 -8.94 10.74 -0.16
N GLY A 196 -7.90 10.03 0.29
CA GLY A 196 -6.56 10.07 -0.26
C GLY A 196 -5.69 8.93 0.28
N ILE A 197 -4.41 9.05 0.05
CA ILE A 197 -3.39 8.11 0.52
C ILE A 197 -2.63 8.74 1.68
N THR A 198 -2.11 9.95 1.47
CA THR A 198 -1.24 10.67 2.39
C THR A 198 -1.96 11.84 3.05
N LYS A 199 -1.53 12.18 4.25
CA LYS A 199 -2.03 13.34 4.97
C LYS A 199 -1.06 14.51 4.80
N PHE A 200 -1.47 15.54 4.08
CA PHE A 200 -0.75 16.80 3.96
C PHE A 200 -1.36 17.82 4.93
N THR A 201 -0.81 17.94 6.14
CA THR A 201 -1.32 18.85 7.18
C THR A 201 -0.97 20.32 6.94
N GLN A 202 0.10 20.58 6.19
CA GLN A 202 0.49 21.94 5.79
C GLN A 202 -0.51 22.61 4.85
N ILE A 203 -1.37 21.83 4.21
CA ILE A 203 -2.57 22.35 3.58
C ILE A 203 -3.52 22.76 4.70
N SER A 204 -3.97 23.99 4.66
CA SER A 204 -4.94 24.52 5.62
C SER A 204 -6.26 23.70 5.69
N LEU A 205 -6.44 22.68 4.87
CA LEU A 205 -7.57 21.77 4.91
C LEU A 205 -7.82 21.23 6.33
N PHE A 206 -6.79 20.66 6.99
CA PHE A 206 -6.90 20.12 8.35
C PHE A 206 -6.87 21.19 9.44
N SER A 207 -6.32 22.38 9.17
CA SER A 207 -6.33 23.51 10.10
C SER A 207 -7.56 24.39 9.92
N VAL A 208 -8.10 24.51 8.71
CA VAL A 208 -9.33 25.24 8.41
C VAL A 208 -10.56 24.42 8.78
N LEU A 209 -10.60 23.14 8.40
CA LEU A 209 -11.65 22.19 8.78
C LEU A 209 -11.29 21.53 10.11
N ASN A 210 -11.25 22.32 11.20
CA ASN A 210 -11.00 21.78 12.55
C ASN A 210 -12.05 20.79 13.05
N ASN A 211 -13.17 20.66 12.36
CA ASN A 211 -14.25 19.69 12.55
C ASN A 211 -14.11 18.44 11.66
N LEU A 212 -13.05 18.34 10.82
CA LEU A 212 -12.80 17.18 9.99
C LEU A 212 -12.43 15.96 10.84
N SER A 213 -13.24 14.92 10.79
CA SER A 213 -13.00 13.66 11.49
C SER A 213 -12.11 12.76 10.66
N ASN A 214 -10.95 12.41 11.19
CA ASN A 214 -10.12 11.37 10.59
C ASN A 214 -10.67 10.00 11.01
N ILE A 215 -11.45 9.37 10.13
CA ILE A 215 -12.05 8.06 10.36
C ILE A 215 -11.12 6.89 10.01
N SER A 216 -9.89 7.18 9.55
CA SER A 216 -8.94 6.15 9.10
C SER A 216 -8.57 5.14 10.19
N PHE A 217 -8.62 5.56 11.47
CA PHE A 217 -8.26 4.74 12.64
C PHE A 217 -9.48 4.32 13.49
N GLU A 218 -10.68 4.75 13.12
CA GLU A 218 -11.90 4.41 13.88
C GLU A 218 -12.28 2.94 13.66
N PRO A 219 -12.58 2.18 14.72
CA PRO A 219 -12.83 0.74 14.65
C PRO A 219 -14.06 0.37 13.81
N GLU A 220 -15.05 1.23 13.75
CA GLU A 220 -16.28 1.06 12.97
C GLU A 220 -16.01 1.05 11.47
N TYR A 221 -14.93 1.72 11.03
CA TYR A 221 -14.56 1.86 9.61
C TYR A 221 -13.29 1.09 9.25
N ALA A 222 -12.81 0.19 10.11
CA ALA A 222 -11.59 -0.57 9.86
C ALA A 222 -11.67 -1.41 8.57
N ALA A 223 -12.84 -1.97 8.27
CA ALA A 223 -13.10 -2.81 7.10
C ALA A 223 -13.95 -2.11 6.01
N ILE A 224 -14.14 -0.79 6.05
CA ILE A 224 -14.94 -0.06 5.04
C ILE A 224 -14.33 -0.17 3.64
N CYS A 225 -13.01 -0.26 3.56
CA CYS A 225 -12.23 -0.60 2.37
C CYS A 225 -11.41 -1.85 2.65
N GLY A 226 -11.09 -2.61 1.62
CA GLY A 226 -10.47 -3.92 1.75
C GLY A 226 -11.52 -5.04 1.83
N ILE A 227 -11.08 -6.28 1.81
CA ILE A 227 -11.93 -7.48 1.86
C ILE A 227 -11.48 -8.31 3.05
N THR A 228 -12.38 -8.62 3.99
CA THR A 228 -12.04 -9.45 5.15
C THR A 228 -11.93 -10.92 4.76
N LYS A 229 -11.27 -11.72 5.59
CA LYS A 229 -11.12 -13.16 5.35
C LYS A 229 -12.48 -13.87 5.29
N GLU A 230 -13.44 -13.47 6.13
CA GLU A 230 -14.80 -14.00 6.11
C GLU A 230 -15.49 -13.72 4.79
N GLU A 231 -15.36 -12.51 4.26
CA GLU A 231 -15.91 -12.13 2.96
C GLU A 231 -15.23 -12.88 1.82
N VAL A 232 -13.90 -13.10 1.90
CA VAL A 232 -13.18 -13.93 0.92
C VAL A 232 -13.75 -15.35 0.88
N LEU A 233 -13.91 -15.99 2.03
CA LEU A 233 -14.42 -17.34 2.12
C LEU A 233 -15.90 -17.46 1.70
N MET A 234 -16.69 -16.41 1.92
CA MET A 234 -18.11 -16.38 1.57
C MET A 234 -18.32 -16.08 0.09
N ASP A 235 -17.65 -15.04 -0.40
CA ASP A 235 -17.93 -14.46 -1.70
C ASP A 235 -17.08 -15.02 -2.84
N PHE A 236 -15.89 -15.59 -2.59
CA PHE A 236 -14.96 -16.01 -3.64
C PHE A 236 -14.68 -17.52 -3.66
N LYS A 237 -15.50 -18.32 -3.00
CA LYS A 237 -15.30 -19.78 -2.92
C LYS A 237 -15.13 -20.46 -4.29
N PRO A 238 -15.91 -20.14 -5.34
CA PRO A 238 -15.72 -20.74 -6.66
C PRO A 238 -14.36 -20.42 -7.28
N GLU A 239 -13.92 -19.17 -7.16
CA GLU A 239 -12.64 -18.69 -7.69
C GLU A 239 -11.45 -19.29 -6.96
N ILE A 240 -11.55 -19.44 -5.63
CA ILE A 240 -10.53 -20.11 -4.80
C ILE A 240 -10.40 -21.59 -5.18
N ASN A 241 -11.51 -22.28 -5.40
CA ASN A 241 -11.49 -23.68 -5.86
C ASN A 241 -10.81 -23.82 -7.24
N ARG A 242 -11.08 -22.88 -8.17
CA ARG A 242 -10.45 -22.87 -9.50
C ARG A 242 -8.94 -22.64 -9.39
N LEU A 243 -8.50 -21.68 -8.55
CA LEU A 243 -7.08 -21.46 -8.27
C LEU A 243 -6.43 -22.72 -7.66
N ALA A 244 -7.07 -23.35 -6.68
CA ALA A 244 -6.59 -24.57 -6.03
C ALA A 244 -6.42 -25.72 -7.02
N GLU A 245 -7.40 -25.92 -7.92
CA GLU A 245 -7.34 -26.94 -8.97
C GLU A 245 -6.20 -26.67 -9.96
N TYR A 246 -6.02 -25.40 -10.37
CA TYR A 246 -4.98 -25.01 -11.32
C TYR A 246 -3.57 -25.22 -10.77
N GLU A 247 -3.35 -24.87 -9.48
CA GLU A 247 -2.07 -24.99 -8.79
C GLU A 247 -1.81 -26.39 -8.18
N GLY A 248 -2.80 -27.27 -8.19
CA GLY A 248 -2.72 -28.58 -7.56
C GLY A 248 -2.76 -28.52 -6.03
N TRP A 249 -3.39 -27.50 -5.48
CA TRP A 249 -3.54 -27.28 -4.02
C TRP A 249 -4.88 -27.76 -3.51
N THR A 250 -4.97 -27.98 -2.21
CA THR A 250 -6.25 -28.04 -1.51
C THR A 250 -6.83 -26.63 -1.35
N PHE A 251 -8.14 -26.53 -1.08
CA PHE A 251 -8.80 -25.27 -0.80
C PHE A 251 -8.09 -24.48 0.33
N ASP A 252 -7.75 -25.16 1.42
CA ASP A 252 -7.10 -24.54 2.59
C ASP A 252 -5.69 -24.04 2.27
N GLU A 253 -4.94 -24.76 1.43
CA GLU A 253 -3.63 -24.30 0.94
C GLU A 253 -3.78 -23.07 0.05
N ALA A 254 -4.75 -23.03 -0.85
CA ALA A 254 -5.01 -21.85 -1.69
C ALA A 254 -5.38 -20.63 -0.83
N VAL A 255 -6.24 -20.80 0.19
CA VAL A 255 -6.57 -19.74 1.16
C VAL A 255 -5.32 -19.28 1.92
N ALA A 256 -4.46 -20.22 2.35
CA ALA A 256 -3.23 -19.88 3.07
C ALA A 256 -2.27 -19.06 2.18
N GLN A 257 -2.13 -19.43 0.91
CA GLN A 257 -1.30 -18.70 -0.05
C GLN A 257 -1.86 -17.31 -0.34
N LEU A 258 -3.15 -17.18 -0.63
CA LEU A 258 -3.81 -15.88 -0.81
C LEU A 258 -3.64 -14.98 0.42
N THR A 259 -3.76 -15.54 1.63
CA THR A 259 -3.55 -14.82 2.90
C THR A 259 -2.09 -14.33 3.01
N ALA A 260 -1.11 -15.19 2.74
CA ALA A 260 0.30 -14.82 2.82
C ALA A 260 0.71 -13.73 1.81
N TYR A 261 0.06 -13.70 0.65
CA TYR A 261 0.40 -12.78 -0.43
C TYR A 261 -0.36 -11.45 -0.38
N TYR A 262 -1.65 -11.42 0.01
CA TYR A 262 -2.51 -10.26 -0.21
C TYR A 262 -3.26 -9.76 1.02
N ASP A 263 -3.23 -10.49 2.14
CA ASP A 263 -3.90 -10.13 3.40
C ASP A 263 -2.99 -9.30 4.34
N GLY A 264 -3.43 -9.12 5.57
CA GLY A 264 -2.62 -8.64 6.69
C GLY A 264 -2.57 -7.14 6.87
N TYR A 265 -3.40 -6.35 6.17
CA TYR A 265 -3.56 -4.93 6.46
C TYR A 265 -4.48 -4.70 7.65
N HIS A 266 -4.04 -3.85 8.58
CA HIS A 266 -4.82 -3.38 9.72
C HIS A 266 -4.87 -1.87 9.77
N PHE A 267 -6.03 -1.30 10.07
CA PHE A 267 -6.23 0.15 10.08
C PHE A 267 -6.65 0.72 11.43
N SER A 268 -7.04 -0.12 12.41
CA SER A 268 -7.45 0.34 13.72
C SER A 268 -6.82 -0.48 14.84
N ARG A 269 -6.29 0.20 15.86
CA ARG A 269 -5.75 -0.47 17.06
C ARG A 269 -6.81 -1.14 17.95
N ARG A 270 -8.08 -0.75 17.79
CA ARG A 270 -9.21 -1.28 18.57
C ARG A 270 -9.96 -2.39 17.85
N ASN A 271 -9.84 -2.44 16.55
CA ASN A 271 -10.41 -3.48 15.70
C ASN A 271 -9.31 -3.95 14.75
N MET A 272 -8.59 -5.00 15.17
CA MET A 272 -7.47 -5.58 14.44
C MET A 272 -7.95 -6.61 13.41
N VAL A 273 -9.00 -6.25 12.65
CA VAL A 273 -9.46 -7.08 11.55
C VAL A 273 -8.45 -7.01 10.40
N ASP A 274 -8.05 -8.18 9.91
CA ASP A 274 -7.25 -8.31 8.71
C ASP A 274 -8.09 -8.02 7.47
N VAL A 275 -7.53 -7.28 6.52
CA VAL A 275 -8.16 -7.07 5.22
C VAL A 275 -7.16 -7.30 4.09
N PHE A 276 -7.63 -8.00 3.07
CA PHE A 276 -6.95 -8.18 1.80
C PHE A 276 -6.94 -6.88 1.00
N ASN A 277 -5.88 -6.68 0.21
CA ASN A 277 -5.91 -5.70 -0.86
C ASN A 277 -6.89 -6.17 -1.95
N PRO A 278 -7.98 -5.43 -2.23
CA PRO A 278 -8.99 -5.87 -3.19
C PRO A 278 -8.46 -6.05 -4.59
N PHE A 279 -7.58 -5.15 -5.05
CA PHE A 279 -7.05 -5.20 -6.40
C PHE A 279 -6.19 -6.44 -6.63
N SER A 280 -5.25 -6.72 -5.72
CA SER A 280 -4.39 -7.90 -5.83
C SER A 280 -5.18 -9.20 -5.73
N LEU A 281 -6.09 -9.30 -4.75
CA LEU A 281 -6.94 -10.47 -4.56
C LEU A 281 -7.82 -10.75 -5.78
N ILE A 282 -8.54 -9.74 -6.29
CA ILE A 282 -9.46 -9.90 -7.42
C ILE A 282 -8.70 -10.31 -8.69
N ASN A 283 -7.54 -9.70 -8.96
CA ASN A 283 -6.73 -10.08 -10.12
C ASN A 283 -6.17 -11.50 -10.00
N ALA A 284 -5.66 -11.88 -8.82
CA ALA A 284 -5.14 -13.23 -8.58
C ALA A 284 -6.22 -14.30 -8.78
N LEU A 285 -7.44 -14.04 -8.31
CA LEU A 285 -8.58 -14.94 -8.50
C LEU A 285 -9.11 -14.96 -9.93
N ALA A 286 -9.03 -13.83 -10.64
CA ALA A 286 -9.41 -13.75 -12.06
C ALA A 286 -8.43 -14.50 -12.95
N ASP A 287 -7.13 -14.30 -12.74
CA ASP A 287 -6.05 -14.94 -13.49
C ASP A 287 -5.81 -16.40 -13.05
N SER A 288 -6.29 -16.80 -11.87
CA SER A 288 -5.91 -18.04 -11.17
C SER A 288 -4.39 -18.18 -11.02
N ASP A 289 -3.72 -17.10 -10.62
CA ASP A 289 -2.27 -17.02 -10.49
C ASP A 289 -1.86 -16.04 -9.38
N LEU A 290 -0.79 -16.34 -8.65
CA LEU A 290 -0.24 -15.48 -7.60
C LEU A 290 0.92 -14.64 -8.16
N LYS A 291 0.71 -13.34 -8.31
CA LYS A 291 1.68 -12.38 -8.85
C LYS A 291 1.75 -11.11 -7.99
N ASN A 292 2.77 -10.30 -8.23
CA ASN A 292 2.89 -8.96 -7.66
C ASN A 292 2.03 -7.95 -8.45
N TYR A 293 0.72 -7.95 -8.21
CA TYR A 293 -0.21 -7.02 -8.86
C TYR A 293 -0.07 -5.60 -8.30
N TRP A 294 0.20 -5.46 -7.00
CA TRP A 294 0.31 -4.16 -6.35
C TRP A 294 1.54 -3.37 -6.80
N ALA A 295 2.68 -4.04 -6.99
CA ALA A 295 3.94 -3.40 -7.39
C ALA A 295 3.83 -2.57 -8.66
N SER A 296 3.07 -3.05 -9.65
CA SER A 296 2.89 -2.37 -10.94
C SER A 296 2.01 -1.12 -10.88
N SER A 297 1.20 -0.95 -9.82
CA SER A 297 0.15 0.08 -9.77
C SER A 297 0.00 0.77 -8.40
N GLY A 298 0.51 0.17 -7.33
CA GLY A 298 0.38 0.65 -5.95
C GLY A 298 1.56 1.51 -5.49
N ALA A 299 2.74 1.37 -6.10
CA ALA A 299 3.92 2.15 -5.75
C ALA A 299 3.68 3.65 -5.94
N THR A 300 4.05 4.45 -4.94
CA THR A 300 3.90 5.91 -5.02
C THR A 300 5.07 6.53 -5.77
N SER A 301 4.80 7.58 -6.55
CA SER A 301 5.85 8.39 -7.20
C SER A 301 6.78 9.09 -6.20
N MET A 302 6.38 9.16 -4.93
CA MET A 302 7.19 9.74 -3.86
C MET A 302 8.27 8.78 -3.32
N LEU A 303 8.07 7.45 -3.42
CA LEU A 303 9.00 6.49 -2.82
C LEU A 303 10.45 6.64 -3.31
N PRO A 304 10.74 6.74 -4.63
CA PRO A 304 12.12 6.98 -5.08
C PRO A 304 12.72 8.27 -4.50
N LYS A 305 11.92 9.35 -4.42
CA LYS A 305 12.33 10.63 -3.84
C LYS A 305 12.60 10.53 -2.33
N PHE A 306 11.86 9.66 -1.62
CA PHE A 306 12.12 9.37 -0.22
C PHE A 306 13.36 8.50 -0.05
N VAL A 307 13.52 7.46 -0.86
CA VAL A 307 14.72 6.59 -0.84
C VAL A 307 16.00 7.39 -1.05
N ASP A 308 15.95 8.44 -1.88
CA ASP A 308 17.11 9.30 -2.14
C ASP A 308 17.52 10.17 -0.94
N ASP A 309 16.57 10.57 -0.11
CA ASP A 309 16.83 11.47 1.04
C ASP A 309 17.09 10.75 2.36
N MET A 310 16.76 9.47 2.45
CA MET A 310 16.79 8.76 3.72
C MET A 310 18.06 7.92 3.87
N GLU A 311 18.62 7.94 5.08
CA GLU A 311 19.40 6.82 5.60
C GLU A 311 18.44 5.64 5.80
N LEU A 312 18.14 4.93 4.72
CA LEU A 312 17.24 3.78 4.75
C LEU A 312 17.97 2.63 5.46
N LYS A 313 17.73 2.49 6.74
CA LYS A 313 17.99 1.25 7.48
C LYS A 313 16.83 0.29 7.19
N LEU A 314 16.87 -0.34 6.01
CA LEU A 314 15.83 -1.26 5.54
C LEU A 314 15.58 -2.44 6.50
N ASP A 315 16.58 -2.80 7.30
CA ASP A 315 16.48 -3.87 8.30
C ASP A 315 15.60 -3.49 9.51
N ASN A 316 15.24 -2.21 9.66
CA ASN A 316 14.54 -1.70 10.84
C ASN A 316 13.02 -1.47 10.60
N PHE A 317 12.46 -1.88 9.46
CA PHE A 317 11.04 -1.63 9.17
C PHE A 317 10.10 -2.79 9.52
N ASP A 318 10.60 -3.96 9.91
CA ASP A 318 9.76 -5.12 10.22
C ASP A 318 10.28 -5.94 11.42
N PRO A 319 9.88 -5.62 12.65
CA PRO A 319 8.96 -4.53 13.03
C PRO A 319 9.68 -3.19 13.27
N CYS A 320 8.95 -2.09 13.06
CA CYS A 320 9.35 -0.75 13.52
C CYS A 320 8.28 -0.12 14.40
N THR A 321 8.61 1.00 15.03
CA THR A 321 7.69 1.66 15.96
C THR A 321 7.51 3.13 15.66
N ILE A 322 6.28 3.64 15.85
CA ILE A 322 5.93 5.04 15.67
C ILE A 322 4.99 5.53 16.77
N LEU A 323 5.21 6.73 17.26
CA LEU A 323 4.33 7.33 18.26
C LEU A 323 2.91 7.52 17.68
N ARG A 324 1.90 7.27 18.51
CA ARG A 324 0.50 7.47 18.14
C ARG A 324 0.25 8.89 17.63
N GLN A 325 0.77 9.90 18.31
CA GLN A 325 0.62 11.29 17.89
C GLN A 325 1.18 11.50 16.48
N THR A 326 2.35 10.94 16.16
CA THR A 326 2.97 11.08 14.85
C THR A 326 2.09 10.48 13.75
N ILE A 327 1.65 9.22 13.90
CA ILE A 327 0.86 8.55 12.85
C ILE A 327 -0.53 9.16 12.65
N GLU A 328 -1.18 9.61 13.72
CA GLU A 328 -2.55 10.14 13.66
C GLU A 328 -2.59 11.63 13.27
N THR A 329 -1.54 12.42 13.53
CA THR A 329 -1.58 13.89 13.38
C THR A 329 -0.53 14.50 12.47
N SER A 330 0.62 13.85 12.26
CA SER A 330 1.72 14.45 11.50
C SER A 330 1.50 14.45 9.99
N ASP A 331 2.18 15.38 9.36
CA ASP A 331 2.31 15.48 7.91
C ASP A 331 3.25 14.39 7.38
N VAL A 332 2.94 13.85 6.21
CA VAL A 332 3.77 12.84 5.55
C VAL A 332 5.22 13.31 5.34
N THR A 333 5.41 14.60 5.15
CA THR A 333 6.74 15.18 4.87
C THR A 333 7.58 15.42 6.12
N GLY A 334 6.95 15.45 7.30
CA GLY A 334 7.61 15.72 8.59
C GLY A 334 7.68 14.53 9.56
N GLY A 335 7.05 13.41 9.22
CA GLY A 335 6.87 12.27 10.13
C GLY A 335 7.87 11.12 9.98
N GLY A 336 8.90 11.25 9.14
CA GLY A 336 9.91 10.22 8.93
C GLY A 336 9.49 9.12 7.93
N ALA A 337 10.39 8.13 7.73
CA ALA A 337 10.21 7.02 6.81
C ALA A 337 9.03 6.14 7.17
N GLU A 338 8.91 5.83 8.45
CA GLU A 338 7.89 4.93 8.98
C GLU A 338 6.48 5.47 8.70
N LEU A 339 6.27 6.78 8.88
CA LEU A 339 5.00 7.42 8.57
C LEU A 339 4.71 7.39 7.08
N PHE A 340 5.70 7.72 6.24
CA PHE A 340 5.56 7.67 4.79
C PHE A 340 5.23 6.26 4.31
N LEU A 341 5.99 5.25 4.75
CA LEU A 341 5.78 3.86 4.36
C LEU A 341 4.41 3.33 4.83
N TYR A 342 3.96 3.74 6.03
CA TYR A 342 2.62 3.41 6.51
C TYR A 342 1.52 4.04 5.65
N GLN A 343 1.57 5.34 5.41
CA GLN A 343 0.54 6.04 4.63
C GLN A 343 0.51 5.56 3.17
N SER A 344 1.67 5.29 2.57
CA SER A 344 1.74 4.74 1.22
C SER A 344 1.40 3.25 1.12
N GLY A 345 1.20 2.55 2.24
CA GLY A 345 0.73 1.18 2.29
C GLY A 345 1.83 0.11 2.24
N TYR A 346 3.10 0.50 2.36
CA TYR A 346 4.20 -0.47 2.52
C TYR A 346 4.23 -1.09 3.91
N LEU A 347 3.82 -0.33 4.93
CA LEU A 347 3.68 -0.81 6.30
C LEU A 347 2.22 -0.77 6.75
N THR A 348 1.89 -1.60 7.72
CA THR A 348 0.59 -1.65 8.37
C THR A 348 0.74 -1.77 9.88
N ILE A 349 -0.35 -1.56 10.62
CA ILE A 349 -0.37 -1.74 12.07
C ILE A 349 -0.29 -3.24 12.38
N LYS A 350 0.72 -3.66 13.15
CA LYS A 350 0.85 -5.04 13.68
C LYS A 350 0.54 -5.11 15.17
N GLY A 351 0.53 -3.97 15.85
CA GLY A 351 0.22 -3.89 17.26
C GLY A 351 0.19 -2.48 17.81
N TYR A 352 -0.21 -2.36 19.08
CA TYR A 352 -0.23 -1.09 19.79
C TYR A 352 0.08 -1.32 21.27
N GLN A 353 1.06 -0.61 21.81
CA GLN A 353 1.43 -0.69 23.21
C GLN A 353 1.87 0.67 23.75
N MET A 354 1.32 1.08 24.90
CA MET A 354 1.75 2.28 25.68
C MET A 354 1.87 3.57 24.84
N GLY A 355 0.97 3.82 23.89
CA GLY A 355 1.01 5.04 23.06
C GLY A 355 1.85 4.91 21.79
N VAL A 356 2.38 3.73 21.50
CA VAL A 356 3.23 3.45 20.34
C VAL A 356 2.55 2.41 19.46
N TYR A 357 2.50 2.67 18.16
CA TYR A 357 2.14 1.66 17.16
C TYR A 357 3.36 0.83 16.77
N ILE A 358 3.16 -0.47 16.64
CA ILE A 358 4.11 -1.40 16.06
C ILE A 358 3.69 -1.59 14.61
N LEU A 359 4.58 -1.30 13.67
CA LEU A 359 4.36 -1.42 12.23
C LEU A 359 5.20 -2.57 11.66
N GLY A 360 4.75 -3.14 10.55
CA GLY A 360 5.47 -4.14 9.78
C GLY A 360 4.85 -4.30 8.40
N PHE A 361 5.46 -5.12 7.54
CA PHE A 361 4.90 -5.40 6.22
C PHE A 361 3.55 -6.10 6.35
N PRO A 362 2.54 -5.73 5.55
CA PRO A 362 1.26 -6.44 5.56
C PRO A 362 1.43 -7.89 5.10
N ASN A 363 2.14 -8.11 3.99
CA ASN A 363 2.25 -9.39 3.31
C ASN A 363 3.50 -9.48 2.41
N ASN A 364 3.68 -10.62 1.76
CA ASN A 364 4.83 -10.91 0.93
C ASN A 364 4.87 -10.06 -0.35
N GLU A 365 3.72 -9.80 -0.98
CA GLU A 365 3.63 -8.98 -2.20
C GLU A 365 4.22 -7.58 -1.95
N VAL A 366 3.77 -6.92 -0.89
CA VAL A 366 4.18 -5.55 -0.58
C VAL A 366 5.63 -5.49 -0.11
N LYS A 367 6.06 -6.49 0.66
CA LYS A 367 7.46 -6.61 1.08
C LYS A 367 8.37 -6.69 -0.14
N GLN A 368 8.09 -7.60 -1.06
CA GLN A 368 8.85 -7.76 -2.30
C GLN A 368 8.83 -6.48 -3.14
N ALA A 369 7.67 -5.82 -3.30
CA ALA A 369 7.53 -4.58 -4.07
C ALA A 369 8.41 -3.43 -3.54
N LEU A 370 8.55 -3.31 -2.20
CA LEU A 370 9.48 -2.34 -1.62
C LEU A 370 10.92 -2.62 -2.02
N TYR A 371 11.38 -3.86 -1.85
CA TYR A 371 12.76 -4.22 -2.16
C TYR A 371 13.07 -4.14 -3.65
N GLU A 372 12.14 -4.50 -4.53
CA GLU A 372 12.26 -4.29 -5.98
C GLU A 372 12.42 -2.80 -6.35
N THR A 373 11.78 -1.91 -5.61
CA THR A 373 11.90 -0.45 -5.83
C THR A 373 13.23 0.10 -5.28
N VAL A 374 13.71 -0.45 -4.16
CA VAL A 374 14.92 0.05 -3.48
C VAL A 374 16.20 -0.47 -4.12
N LEU A 375 16.20 -1.70 -4.64
CA LEU A 375 17.40 -2.33 -5.19
C LEU A 375 18.06 -1.52 -6.33
N PRO A 376 17.33 -0.96 -7.32
CA PRO A 376 17.92 -0.09 -8.34
C PRO A 376 18.58 1.17 -7.76
N ALA A 377 18.02 1.74 -6.69
CA ALA A 377 18.61 2.89 -6.02
C ALA A 377 19.92 2.56 -5.27
N LEU A 378 20.10 1.29 -4.86
CA LEU A 378 21.35 0.80 -4.26
C LEU A 378 22.41 0.47 -5.34
N THR A 379 22.01 -0.14 -6.45
CA THR A 379 22.92 -0.60 -7.52
C THR A 379 23.23 0.49 -8.55
N LEU A 380 22.48 1.58 -8.62
CA LEU A 380 22.55 2.62 -9.66
C LEU A 380 22.35 2.08 -11.08
N ARG A 381 21.69 0.93 -11.23
CA ARG A 381 21.31 0.33 -12.51
C ARG A 381 19.81 0.36 -12.71
N SER A 382 19.40 0.30 -13.99
CA SER A 382 17.97 0.14 -14.32
C SER A 382 17.48 -1.28 -13.98
N ASN A 383 16.19 -1.43 -13.69
CA ASN A 383 15.58 -2.73 -13.42
C ASN A 383 15.82 -3.74 -14.54
N GLY A 384 15.83 -3.29 -15.82
CA GLY A 384 16.05 -4.18 -16.97
C GLY A 384 17.43 -4.84 -16.99
N ASP A 385 18.46 -4.13 -16.53
CA ASP A 385 19.85 -4.60 -16.59
C ASP A 385 20.17 -5.70 -15.57
N ILE A 386 19.45 -5.72 -14.45
CA ILE A 386 19.69 -6.69 -13.36
C ILE A 386 18.69 -7.84 -13.36
N GLN A 387 17.56 -7.72 -14.06
CA GLN A 387 16.44 -8.68 -14.01
C GLN A 387 16.83 -10.10 -14.46
N SER A 388 17.66 -10.24 -15.49
CA SER A 388 18.11 -11.57 -15.95
C SER A 388 18.97 -12.27 -14.89
N THR A 389 19.85 -11.53 -14.21
CA THR A 389 20.69 -12.07 -13.13
C THR A 389 19.86 -12.40 -11.90
N GLN A 390 18.86 -11.58 -11.56
CA GLN A 390 17.91 -11.87 -10.48
C GLN A 390 17.10 -13.15 -10.74
N SER A 391 16.57 -13.30 -11.96
CA SER A 391 15.83 -14.52 -12.35
C SER A 391 16.71 -15.78 -12.31
N SER A 392 17.96 -15.67 -12.74
CA SER A 392 18.92 -16.78 -12.66
C SER A 392 19.27 -17.12 -11.21
N LEU A 393 19.43 -16.12 -10.34
CA LEU A 393 19.65 -16.32 -8.91
C LEU A 393 18.45 -17.04 -8.28
N PHE A 394 17.23 -16.55 -8.52
CA PHE A 394 16.01 -17.16 -8.00
C PHE A 394 15.89 -18.64 -8.40
N LEU A 395 16.01 -18.95 -9.69
CA LEU A 395 15.92 -20.32 -10.20
C LEU A 395 17.02 -21.21 -9.60
N SER A 396 18.24 -20.71 -9.49
CA SER A 396 19.36 -21.46 -8.92
C SER A 396 19.12 -21.80 -7.44
N LEU A 397 18.55 -20.88 -6.67
CA LEU A 397 18.16 -21.13 -5.27
C LEU A 397 17.01 -22.13 -5.17
N GLN A 398 15.99 -22.06 -6.04
CA GLN A 398 14.88 -23.03 -6.06
C GLN A 398 15.33 -24.44 -6.43
N LEU A 399 16.40 -24.57 -7.20
CA LEU A 399 16.97 -25.86 -7.66
C LEU A 399 18.14 -26.36 -6.80
N GLY A 400 18.60 -25.56 -5.83
CA GLY A 400 19.77 -25.91 -5.01
C GLY A 400 21.11 -25.86 -5.77
N ASN A 401 21.18 -25.13 -6.89
CA ASN A 401 22.41 -24.96 -7.67
C ASN A 401 23.27 -23.83 -7.07
N LEU A 402 24.06 -24.18 -6.05
CA LEU A 402 24.85 -23.21 -5.27
C LEU A 402 25.89 -22.48 -6.14
N SER A 403 26.55 -23.17 -7.07
CA SER A 403 27.60 -22.57 -7.90
C SER A 403 27.07 -21.42 -8.75
N GLU A 404 25.93 -21.61 -9.42
CA GLU A 404 25.32 -20.54 -10.22
C GLU A 404 24.67 -19.48 -9.34
N ALA A 405 24.04 -19.86 -8.21
CA ALA A 405 23.48 -18.92 -7.25
C ALA A 405 24.54 -17.96 -6.71
N MET A 406 25.71 -18.46 -6.28
CA MET A 406 26.78 -17.62 -5.75
C MET A 406 27.45 -16.77 -6.83
N LYS A 407 27.53 -17.25 -8.07
CA LYS A 407 27.99 -16.47 -9.22
C LYS A 407 27.07 -15.28 -9.51
N CYS A 408 25.76 -15.50 -9.52
CA CYS A 408 24.76 -14.44 -9.70
C CYS A 408 24.79 -13.44 -8.52
N LEU A 409 24.85 -13.95 -7.29
CA LEU A 409 24.92 -13.11 -6.09
C LEU A 409 26.18 -12.24 -6.10
N LYS A 410 27.34 -12.81 -6.46
CA LYS A 410 28.60 -12.07 -6.62
C LYS A 410 28.48 -10.93 -7.63
N ALA A 411 27.84 -11.18 -8.77
CA ALA A 411 27.61 -10.16 -9.80
C ALA A 411 26.71 -9.03 -9.27
N LEU A 412 25.59 -9.36 -8.60
CA LEU A 412 24.65 -8.37 -8.06
C LEU A 412 25.27 -7.52 -6.93
N ILE A 413 26.09 -8.11 -6.05
CA ILE A 413 26.80 -7.38 -5.01
C ILE A 413 27.85 -6.43 -5.63
N ALA A 414 28.57 -6.87 -6.65
CA ALA A 414 29.59 -6.08 -7.33
C ALA A 414 29.01 -4.85 -8.06
N ASP A 415 27.73 -4.85 -8.35
CA ASP A 415 27.02 -3.72 -8.97
C ASP A 415 26.69 -2.58 -7.99
N VAL A 416 26.86 -2.78 -6.69
CA VAL A 416 26.64 -1.73 -5.67
C VAL A 416 27.87 -0.82 -5.60
N PRO A 417 27.76 0.48 -5.98
CA PRO A 417 28.91 1.37 -6.03
C PRO A 417 29.56 1.55 -4.65
N TYR A 418 30.88 1.51 -4.61
CA TYR A 418 31.68 1.81 -3.41
C TYR A 418 31.35 3.20 -2.82
N SER A 419 31.08 4.17 -3.68
CA SER A 419 30.78 5.56 -3.32
C SER A 419 29.32 5.82 -2.92
N ASN A 420 28.50 4.78 -2.75
CA ASN A 420 27.10 4.96 -2.35
C ASN A 420 27.04 5.61 -0.95
N LYS A 421 26.66 6.91 -0.93
CA LYS A 421 26.64 7.73 0.29
C LYS A 421 25.70 7.18 1.37
N LYS A 422 24.65 6.46 0.99
CA LYS A 422 23.67 5.85 1.90
C LYS A 422 24.28 4.72 2.72
N LEU A 423 25.29 4.05 2.19
CA LEU A 423 25.96 2.92 2.81
C LEU A 423 27.29 3.33 3.47
N ALA A 424 27.75 4.57 3.28
CA ALA A 424 29.06 5.02 3.72
C ALA A 424 29.23 5.11 5.24
N SER A 425 28.13 5.27 5.99
CA SER A 425 28.12 5.35 7.46
C SER A 425 28.07 3.97 8.14
N MET A 426 27.78 2.91 7.40
CA MET A 426 27.66 1.55 7.90
C MET A 426 29.03 0.86 7.97
N ASP A 427 29.20 -0.04 8.95
CA ASP A 427 30.33 -0.96 8.90
C ASP A 427 30.18 -1.93 7.70
N MET A 428 31.29 -2.54 7.28
CA MET A 428 31.33 -3.29 6.04
C MET A 428 30.47 -4.57 6.11
N GLU A 429 30.38 -5.24 7.25
CA GLU A 429 29.58 -6.46 7.43
C GLU A 429 28.08 -6.12 7.41
N GLU A 430 27.66 -5.07 8.12
CA GLU A 430 26.28 -4.55 8.10
C GLU A 430 25.88 -4.14 6.67
N ARG A 431 26.79 -3.46 5.94
CA ARG A 431 26.56 -3.07 4.54
C ARG A 431 26.30 -4.28 3.63
N TYR A 432 27.12 -5.33 3.71
CA TYR A 432 26.89 -6.53 2.90
C TYR A 432 25.60 -7.26 3.30
N ARG A 433 25.32 -7.35 4.59
CA ARG A 433 24.10 -7.95 5.08
C ARG A 433 22.85 -7.24 4.54
N LEU A 434 22.85 -5.90 4.53
CA LEU A 434 21.79 -5.10 3.94
C LEU A 434 21.66 -5.33 2.42
N ILE A 435 22.76 -5.33 1.68
CA ILE A 435 22.75 -5.56 0.23
C ILE A 435 22.18 -6.94 -0.08
N MET A 436 22.69 -7.98 0.59
CA MET A 436 22.26 -9.36 0.35
C MET A 436 20.80 -9.57 0.73
N SER A 437 20.35 -9.06 1.88
CA SER A 437 18.94 -9.15 2.28
C SER A 437 18.02 -8.44 1.30
N THR A 438 18.43 -7.28 0.77
CA THR A 438 17.70 -6.55 -0.26
C THR A 438 17.58 -7.37 -1.55
N ILE A 439 18.68 -7.98 -2.02
CA ILE A 439 18.69 -8.82 -3.22
C ILE A 439 17.73 -10.01 -3.04
N PHE A 440 17.85 -10.75 -1.94
CA PHE A 440 17.01 -11.94 -1.72
C PHE A 440 15.52 -11.60 -1.54
N ASN A 441 15.19 -10.52 -0.83
CA ASN A 441 13.81 -10.07 -0.72
C ASN A 441 13.24 -9.58 -2.08
N ALA A 442 14.05 -8.88 -2.89
CA ALA A 442 13.62 -8.39 -4.22
C ALA A 442 13.32 -9.53 -5.20
N ILE A 443 13.97 -10.69 -5.06
CA ILE A 443 13.66 -11.86 -5.88
C ILE A 443 12.57 -12.77 -5.28
N GLY A 444 11.89 -12.31 -4.20
CA GLY A 444 10.76 -13.02 -3.61
C GLY A 444 11.11 -14.13 -2.62
N CYS A 445 12.35 -14.22 -2.15
CA CYS A 445 12.70 -15.12 -1.06
C CYS A 445 12.24 -14.54 0.29
N ARG A 446 11.86 -15.44 1.20
CA ARG A 446 11.67 -15.03 2.60
C ARG A 446 13.03 -14.92 3.28
N VAL A 447 13.33 -13.77 3.85
CA VAL A 447 14.63 -13.49 4.49
C VAL A 447 14.42 -13.10 5.93
N GLU A 448 15.19 -13.72 6.83
CA GLU A 448 15.29 -13.32 8.24
C GLU A 448 16.76 -13.00 8.54
N VAL A 449 17.02 -11.77 8.96
CA VAL A 449 18.35 -11.27 9.28
C VAL A 449 18.57 -11.30 10.78
N GLU A 450 19.79 -11.60 11.23
CA GLU A 450 20.19 -11.64 12.64
C GLU A 450 19.29 -12.54 13.52
N LYS A 451 18.91 -13.71 12.99
CA LYS A 451 18.01 -14.65 13.68
C LYS A 451 18.63 -15.16 14.97
N MET A 452 17.98 -14.85 16.10
CA MET A 452 18.39 -15.35 17.40
C MET A 452 17.99 -16.81 17.57
N ILE A 453 18.94 -17.66 17.97
CA ILE A 453 18.72 -19.07 18.33
C ILE A 453 19.37 -19.38 19.69
N ALA A 454 19.12 -20.54 20.23
CA ALA A 454 19.64 -20.93 21.56
C ALA A 454 21.17 -20.90 21.68
N THR A 455 21.90 -21.13 20.59
CA THR A 455 23.37 -21.19 20.55
C THR A 455 24.06 -19.94 20.06
N GLY A 456 23.29 -18.94 19.58
CA GLY A 456 23.84 -17.67 19.08
C GLY A 456 22.89 -16.92 18.14
N ARG A 457 23.48 -16.16 17.23
CA ARG A 457 22.75 -15.37 16.23
C ARG A 457 23.26 -15.75 14.84
N ILE A 458 22.34 -16.13 13.98
CA ILE A 458 22.59 -16.43 12.56
C ILE A 458 22.54 -15.13 11.78
N ASP A 459 23.50 -14.85 10.92
CA ASP A 459 23.52 -13.60 10.16
C ASP A 459 22.34 -13.49 9.19
N MET A 460 22.01 -14.57 8.49
CA MET A 460 20.88 -14.56 7.56
C MET A 460 20.31 -15.97 7.32
N VAL A 461 18.99 -16.08 7.28
CA VAL A 461 18.25 -17.27 6.82
C VAL A 461 17.46 -16.88 5.57
N VAL A 462 17.64 -17.63 4.48
CA VAL A 462 16.93 -17.42 3.21
C VAL A 462 16.09 -18.66 2.92
N GLU A 463 14.79 -18.50 2.81
CA GLU A 463 13.85 -19.58 2.58
C GLU A 463 13.28 -19.52 1.17
N THR A 464 13.27 -20.67 0.50
CA THR A 464 12.63 -20.89 -0.79
C THR A 464 11.56 -21.98 -0.66
N ILE A 465 10.90 -22.35 -1.75
CA ILE A 465 9.92 -23.45 -1.74
C ILE A 465 10.55 -24.77 -1.29
N ASN A 466 11.75 -25.09 -1.78
CA ASN A 466 12.38 -26.38 -1.61
C ASN A 466 13.56 -26.39 -0.62
N PHE A 467 14.10 -25.22 -0.26
CA PHE A 467 15.32 -25.12 0.52
C PHE A 467 15.22 -24.07 1.62
N VAL A 468 15.98 -24.30 2.71
CA VAL A 468 16.31 -23.33 3.74
C VAL A 468 17.83 -23.12 3.71
N TYR A 469 18.28 -21.92 3.37
CA TYR A 469 19.68 -21.56 3.36
C TYR A 469 20.01 -20.80 4.65
N VAL A 470 20.99 -21.31 5.41
CA VAL A 470 21.52 -20.71 6.64
C VAL A 470 22.87 -20.12 6.32
N LEU A 471 23.01 -18.80 6.38
CA LEU A 471 24.21 -18.08 5.97
C LEU A 471 24.93 -17.46 7.18
N GLU A 472 26.25 -17.61 7.20
CA GLU A 472 27.17 -16.90 8.07
C GLU A 472 28.13 -16.08 7.24
N LEU A 473 28.28 -14.80 7.56
CA LEU A 473 29.06 -13.81 6.81
C LEU A 473 30.30 -13.43 7.59
N LYS A 474 31.48 -13.45 6.96
CA LYS A 474 32.72 -12.95 7.55
C LYS A 474 33.52 -12.13 6.55
N LEU A 475 34.11 -11.05 7.04
CA LEU A 475 35.06 -10.28 6.25
C LEU A 475 36.41 -10.99 6.17
N SER A 476 37.13 -10.79 5.05
CA SER A 476 38.48 -11.37 4.85
C SER A 476 39.46 -11.01 5.98
N ASN A 477 39.38 -9.78 6.51
CA ASN A 477 40.20 -9.34 7.62
C ASN A 477 39.73 -9.85 9.00
N ASN A 478 38.55 -10.51 9.07
CA ASN A 478 37.96 -11.06 10.30
C ASN A 478 37.94 -12.60 10.27
N GLY A 479 38.95 -13.22 9.69
CA GLY A 479 39.14 -14.66 9.61
C GLY A 479 38.46 -15.36 8.43
N GLY A 480 37.74 -14.61 7.58
CA GLY A 480 37.20 -15.08 6.30
C GLY A 480 36.41 -16.37 6.36
N ILE A 481 36.57 -17.22 5.35
CA ILE A 481 35.78 -18.46 5.15
C ILE A 481 36.01 -19.50 6.26
N ASP A 482 37.23 -19.55 6.83
CA ASP A 482 37.54 -20.51 7.89
C ASP A 482 36.84 -20.15 9.19
N ALA A 483 36.84 -18.87 9.58
CA ALA A 483 36.12 -18.39 10.77
C ALA A 483 34.60 -18.56 10.63
N ALA A 484 34.03 -18.29 9.46
CA ALA A 484 32.61 -18.52 9.18
C ALA A 484 32.25 -20.01 9.30
N THR A 485 33.05 -20.89 8.68
CA THR A 485 32.86 -22.34 8.72
C THR A 485 32.93 -22.87 10.17
N GLU A 486 33.91 -22.46 10.93
CA GLU A 486 34.09 -22.91 12.31
C GLU A 486 32.96 -22.41 13.22
N GLN A 487 32.53 -21.15 13.07
CA GLN A 487 31.41 -20.59 13.83
C GLN A 487 30.12 -21.38 13.58
N MET A 488 29.80 -21.70 12.32
CA MET A 488 28.62 -22.48 11.97
C MET A 488 28.64 -23.88 12.58
N ARG A 489 29.79 -24.55 12.59
CA ARG A 489 29.96 -25.89 13.20
C ARG A 489 29.79 -25.85 14.71
N VAL A 490 30.50 -24.96 15.38
CA VAL A 490 30.47 -24.82 16.85
C VAL A 490 29.09 -24.44 17.33
N LYS A 491 28.44 -23.50 16.67
CA LYS A 491 27.10 -22.98 17.02
C LYS A 491 25.94 -23.83 16.52
N GLN A 492 26.22 -24.82 15.65
CA GLN A 492 25.22 -25.72 15.07
C GLN A 492 24.02 -24.99 14.46
N TYR A 493 24.27 -23.99 13.63
CA TYR A 493 23.24 -23.07 13.10
C TYR A 493 22.15 -23.75 12.27
N ALA A 494 22.41 -24.93 11.70
CA ALA A 494 21.41 -25.72 10.98
C ALA A 494 20.43 -26.52 11.88
N GLU A 495 20.79 -26.71 13.17
CA GLU A 495 19.97 -27.54 14.09
C GLU A 495 18.49 -27.11 14.20
N PRO A 496 18.16 -25.81 14.34
CA PRO A 496 16.77 -25.39 14.47
C PRO A 496 15.89 -25.75 13.26
N PHE A 497 16.51 -26.01 12.13
CA PHE A 497 15.82 -26.29 10.87
C PHE A 497 15.74 -27.77 10.50
N LYS A 498 16.32 -28.68 11.30
CA LYS A 498 16.30 -30.14 11.02
C LYS A 498 14.90 -30.76 10.94
N ALA A 499 13.91 -30.16 11.58
CA ALA A 499 12.52 -30.58 11.52
C ALA A 499 11.77 -30.03 10.28
N ASP A 500 12.39 -29.14 9.51
CA ASP A 500 11.79 -28.60 8.28
C ASP A 500 11.75 -29.70 7.21
N LYS A 501 10.68 -29.74 6.44
CA LYS A 501 10.52 -30.71 5.33
C LYS A 501 11.41 -30.39 4.15
N ARG A 502 11.86 -29.14 4.04
CA ARG A 502 12.75 -28.66 2.98
C ARG A 502 14.20 -29.08 3.27
N LYS A 503 15.01 -29.12 2.23
CA LYS A 503 16.44 -29.37 2.39
C LYS A 503 17.12 -28.13 3.01
N VAL A 504 17.81 -28.34 4.12
CA VAL A 504 18.60 -27.29 4.79
C VAL A 504 20.02 -27.30 4.25
N ILE A 505 20.50 -26.12 3.85
CA ILE A 505 21.87 -25.92 3.35
C ILE A 505 22.53 -24.82 4.17
N ALA A 506 23.65 -25.14 4.80
CA ALA A 506 24.44 -24.20 5.59
C ALA A 506 25.60 -23.66 4.73
N LEU A 507 25.72 -22.32 4.64
CA LEU A 507 26.67 -21.64 3.77
C LEU A 507 27.53 -20.65 4.54
N ALA A 508 28.84 -20.89 4.61
CA ALA A 508 29.83 -19.91 5.02
C ALA A 508 30.18 -19.02 3.82
N ILE A 509 30.19 -17.70 4.02
CA ILE A 509 30.46 -16.71 2.96
C ILE A 509 31.54 -15.74 3.42
N GLU A 510 32.59 -15.61 2.61
CA GLU A 510 33.63 -14.60 2.80
C GLU A 510 33.38 -13.38 1.92
N LEU A 511 33.49 -12.21 2.52
CA LEU A 511 33.27 -10.91 1.89
C LEU A 511 34.52 -10.05 1.98
N ASP A 512 34.80 -9.28 0.93
CA ASP A 512 35.96 -8.39 0.85
C ASP A 512 35.83 -7.20 1.83
N ASP A 513 36.85 -6.97 2.62
CA ASP A 513 36.89 -5.88 3.62
C ASP A 513 37.04 -4.47 3.02
N LYS A 514 37.31 -4.37 1.71
CA LYS A 514 37.44 -3.12 0.95
C LYS A 514 36.25 -2.84 0.02
N GLY A 515 35.18 -3.63 0.15
CA GLY A 515 33.94 -3.42 -0.60
C GLY A 515 33.93 -3.98 -2.02
N LYS A 516 34.81 -4.93 -2.36
CA LYS A 516 34.86 -5.54 -3.72
C LYS A 516 33.84 -6.67 -3.93
N GLY A 517 33.08 -7.06 -2.91
CA GLY A 517 32.02 -8.04 -3.00
C GLY A 517 32.36 -9.40 -2.40
N LEU A 518 31.71 -10.46 -2.90
CA LEU A 518 31.88 -11.84 -2.46
C LEU A 518 33.22 -12.40 -2.93
N VAL A 519 34.03 -12.88 -1.98
CA VAL A 519 35.36 -13.47 -2.22
C VAL A 519 35.24 -14.98 -2.44
N ASP A 520 34.76 -15.70 -1.43
CA ASP A 520 34.67 -17.17 -1.42
C ASP A 520 33.41 -17.63 -0.66
N TRP A 521 33.03 -18.90 -0.83
CA TRP A 521 31.93 -19.52 -0.13
C TRP A 521 32.12 -21.02 0.02
N LYS A 522 31.46 -21.63 1.03
CA LYS A 522 31.58 -23.06 1.31
C LYS A 522 30.29 -23.59 1.96
N GLU A 523 29.86 -24.78 1.47
CA GLU A 523 28.82 -25.56 2.16
C GLU A 523 29.44 -26.25 3.40
N VAL A 524 28.75 -26.16 4.57
CA VAL A 524 29.27 -26.56 5.88
C VAL A 524 28.55 -27.81 6.41
#